data_d67a681437089cd4c41281ed4301f416
#
_entry.id   d67a681437089cd4c41281ed4301f416
#
_cell.length_a   1.000
_cell.length_b   1.000
_cell.length_c   1.000
_cell.angle_alpha   90.00
_cell.angle_beta   90.00
_cell.angle_gamma   90.00
#
_symmetry.space_group_name_H-M   'P 1'
#
loop_
_entity.id
_entity.type
_entity.pdbx_description
1 polymer ?
#
loop_
_entity_poly.entity_id
_entity_poly.type
_entity_poly.pdbx_seq_one_letter_code
_entity_poly.pdbx_strand_id
1 'polypeptide(L)'
;NRLSVPINEPDVFKLGSLTGFGETFAAKVMGKYLDKYPEKKVSIYMGESDDLLVQLANGRIQACIVDTYCPPEEYECHELFESETICICAPTHPLAGKTVDFKELNPYRLIFREEGSKSYLNLRSILHGYNQDIHNFASFVEVGTINTIHNLVIENVGLSFVYKFVVQKKLDRGVMSQIFINDFKNKTFINYVWMKNSFFAEKNREFLDICKHYLSSLGDLNL
;
A
#
# COMPACT_ATOMS: atom_id res chain seq x y z
N ASN A 1 -12.70 -15.13 -10.80
CA ASN A 1 -13.48 -14.35 -11.78
C ASN A 1 -12.68 -13.11 -12.15
N ARG A 2 -11.91 -13.19 -13.24
CA ARG A 2 -11.27 -12.02 -13.85
C ARG A 2 -12.39 -11.16 -14.43
N LEU A 3 -12.59 -9.96 -13.91
CA LEU A 3 -13.39 -8.94 -14.57
C LEU A 3 -12.67 -8.59 -15.89
N SER A 4 -13.09 -9.24 -16.97
CA SER A 4 -12.68 -8.87 -18.33
C SER A 4 -13.40 -7.60 -18.73
N VAL A 5 -12.84 -6.44 -18.40
CA VAL A 5 -13.27 -5.20 -19.05
C VAL A 5 -12.82 -5.29 -20.51
N PRO A 6 -13.72 -5.07 -21.49
CA PRO A 6 -13.35 -5.10 -22.90
C PRO A 6 -12.19 -4.13 -23.16
N ILE A 7 -11.15 -4.62 -23.84
CA ILE A 7 -9.90 -3.90 -24.11
C ILE A 7 -10.10 -2.65 -24.99
N ASN A 8 -11.28 -2.46 -25.58
CA ASN A 8 -11.57 -1.50 -26.64
C ASN A 8 -12.69 -0.48 -26.36
N GLU A 9 -12.92 -0.06 -25.12
CA GLU A 9 -13.70 1.17 -24.91
C GLU A 9 -12.74 2.36 -24.85
N PRO A 10 -12.70 3.24 -25.87
CA PRO A 10 -11.72 4.33 -25.97
C PRO A 10 -11.84 5.40 -24.87
N ASP A 11 -12.96 5.44 -24.15
CA ASP A 11 -13.26 6.48 -23.15
C ASP A 11 -13.12 6.05 -21.68
N VAL A 12 -12.63 4.83 -21.41
CA VAL A 12 -12.43 4.36 -20.03
C VAL A 12 -11.04 4.73 -19.54
N PHE A 13 -10.96 5.44 -18.41
CA PHE A 13 -9.71 5.66 -17.69
C PHE A 13 -9.37 4.41 -16.88
N LYS A 14 -8.28 3.73 -17.25
CA LYS A 14 -7.83 2.48 -16.62
C LYS A 14 -6.63 2.76 -15.72
N LEU A 15 -6.86 2.70 -14.42
CA LEU A 15 -5.86 2.96 -13.38
C LEU A 15 -5.48 1.67 -12.68
N GLY A 16 -4.19 1.41 -12.54
CA GLY A 16 -3.64 0.41 -11.63
C GLY A 16 -3.39 1.02 -10.24
N SER A 17 -3.57 0.26 -9.18
CA SER A 17 -3.28 0.72 -7.83
C SER A 17 -2.80 -0.41 -6.94
N LEU A 18 -1.76 -0.14 -6.15
CA LEU A 18 -1.46 -0.94 -4.97
C LEU A 18 -2.74 -1.17 -4.17
N THR A 19 -2.96 -2.40 -3.73
CA THR A 19 -4.15 -2.76 -2.94
C THR A 19 -4.32 -1.86 -1.72
N GLY A 20 -3.25 -1.63 -0.95
CA GLY A 20 -3.29 -0.78 0.24
C GLY A 20 -3.68 0.67 -0.06
N PHE A 21 -3.13 1.27 -1.12
CA PHE A 21 -3.50 2.62 -1.55
C PHE A 21 -4.96 2.65 -2.04
N GLY A 22 -5.33 1.70 -2.88
CA GLY A 22 -6.67 1.62 -3.44
C GLY A 22 -7.75 1.49 -2.36
N GLU A 23 -7.58 0.59 -1.40
CA GLU A 23 -8.53 0.42 -0.29
C GLU A 23 -8.60 1.63 0.65
N THR A 24 -7.49 2.40 0.77
CA THR A 24 -7.43 3.55 1.69
C THR A 24 -7.93 4.84 1.05
N PHE A 25 -7.53 5.12 -0.19
CA PHE A 25 -7.69 6.43 -0.81
C PHE A 25 -8.54 6.45 -2.07
N ALA A 26 -8.72 5.31 -2.78
CA ALA A 26 -9.35 5.31 -4.10
C ALA A 26 -10.76 5.93 -4.10
N ALA A 27 -11.59 5.62 -3.10
CA ALA A 27 -12.94 6.16 -3.04
C ALA A 27 -12.97 7.70 -2.99
N LYS A 28 -12.05 8.32 -2.25
CA LYS A 28 -11.98 9.77 -2.11
C LYS A 28 -11.37 10.45 -3.34
N VAL A 29 -10.28 9.88 -3.86
CA VAL A 29 -9.61 10.40 -5.07
C VAL A 29 -10.53 10.28 -6.28
N MET A 30 -11.18 9.10 -6.44
CA MET A 30 -12.14 8.88 -7.53
C MET A 30 -13.37 9.76 -7.41
N GLY A 31 -13.90 9.96 -6.21
CA GLY A 31 -15.00 10.90 -5.99
C GLY A 31 -14.66 12.27 -6.52
N LYS A 32 -13.51 12.84 -6.12
CA LYS A 32 -13.05 14.15 -6.61
C LYS A 32 -12.79 14.17 -8.13
N TYR A 33 -12.28 13.07 -8.68
CA TYR A 33 -12.05 12.97 -10.13
C TYR A 33 -13.38 12.97 -10.90
N LEU A 34 -14.36 12.17 -10.47
CA LEU A 34 -15.67 12.06 -11.13
C LEU A 34 -16.57 13.28 -10.86
N ASP A 35 -16.40 13.98 -9.75
CA ASP A 35 -17.07 15.27 -9.52
C ASP A 35 -16.62 16.33 -10.55
N LYS A 36 -15.33 16.30 -10.92
CA LYS A 36 -14.78 17.19 -11.94
C LYS A 36 -15.08 16.73 -13.37
N TYR A 37 -15.17 15.41 -13.58
CA TYR A 37 -15.35 14.79 -14.89
C TYR A 37 -16.49 13.74 -14.86
N PRO A 38 -17.75 14.17 -14.70
CA PRO A 38 -18.88 13.26 -14.43
C PRO A 38 -19.20 12.30 -15.58
N GLU A 39 -18.79 12.64 -16.81
CA GLU A 39 -18.96 11.80 -17.99
C GLU A 39 -17.91 10.70 -18.13
N LYS A 40 -16.83 10.73 -17.35
CA LYS A 40 -15.73 9.77 -17.48
C LYS A 40 -16.10 8.40 -16.90
N LYS A 41 -15.72 7.37 -17.63
CA LYS A 41 -15.74 5.99 -17.15
C LYS A 41 -14.38 5.64 -16.57
N VAL A 42 -14.34 4.97 -15.42
CA VAL A 42 -13.10 4.59 -14.74
C VAL A 42 -13.10 3.11 -14.42
N SER A 43 -11.97 2.46 -14.64
CA SER A 43 -11.68 1.11 -14.18
C SER A 43 -10.45 1.13 -13.28
N ILE A 44 -10.55 0.60 -12.08
CA ILE A 44 -9.42 0.50 -11.15
C ILE A 44 -9.01 -0.95 -11.03
N TYR A 45 -7.74 -1.21 -11.30
CA TYR A 45 -7.11 -2.51 -11.19
C TYR A 45 -6.25 -2.55 -9.93
N MET A 46 -6.60 -3.44 -8.98
CA MET A 46 -5.82 -3.60 -7.76
C MET A 46 -4.80 -4.71 -7.93
N GLY A 47 -3.56 -4.48 -7.52
CA GLY A 47 -2.51 -5.48 -7.67
C GLY A 47 -1.21 -5.13 -6.95
N GLU A 48 -0.20 -5.93 -7.18
CA GLU A 48 1.17 -5.71 -6.72
C GLU A 48 1.92 -4.85 -7.75
N SER A 49 2.93 -4.07 -7.31
CA SER A 49 3.65 -3.11 -8.16
C SER A 49 4.22 -3.73 -9.43
N ASP A 50 4.85 -4.90 -9.33
CA ASP A 50 5.50 -5.52 -10.48
C ASP A 50 4.47 -5.95 -11.54
N ASP A 51 3.31 -6.50 -11.13
CA ASP A 51 2.21 -6.84 -12.04
C ASP A 51 1.59 -5.58 -12.66
N LEU A 52 1.41 -4.52 -11.88
CA LEU A 52 0.89 -3.25 -12.36
C LEU A 52 1.82 -2.60 -13.41
N LEU A 53 3.14 -2.67 -13.23
CA LEU A 53 4.09 -2.17 -14.24
C LEU A 53 4.05 -3.01 -15.52
N VAL A 54 3.89 -4.33 -15.42
CA VAL A 54 3.67 -5.20 -16.58
C VAL A 54 2.36 -4.85 -17.31
N GLN A 55 1.26 -4.60 -16.57
CA GLN A 55 -0.01 -4.18 -17.17
C GLN A 55 0.12 -2.81 -17.85
N LEU A 56 0.89 -1.88 -17.26
CA LEU A 56 1.16 -0.56 -17.81
C LEU A 56 1.98 -0.67 -19.11
N ALA A 57 3.08 -1.42 -19.10
CA ALA A 57 3.93 -1.64 -20.28
C ALA A 57 3.16 -2.28 -21.46
N ASN A 58 2.20 -3.16 -21.15
CA ASN A 58 1.34 -3.81 -22.14
C ASN A 58 0.12 -2.95 -22.56
N GLY A 59 0.02 -1.70 -22.09
CA GLY A 59 -1.09 -0.81 -22.40
C GLY A 59 -2.46 -1.23 -21.90
N ARG A 60 -2.53 -2.17 -20.94
CA ARG A 60 -3.78 -2.61 -20.33
C ARG A 60 -4.33 -1.61 -19.31
N ILE A 61 -3.44 -0.84 -18.69
CA ILE A 61 -3.73 0.33 -17.84
C ILE A 61 -2.99 1.55 -18.39
N GLN A 62 -3.45 2.74 -18.08
CA GLN A 62 -2.90 4.00 -18.57
C GLN A 62 -1.93 4.66 -17.60
N ALA A 63 -2.11 4.37 -16.32
CA ALA A 63 -1.24 4.77 -15.22
C ALA A 63 -1.38 3.80 -14.04
N CYS A 64 -0.44 3.85 -13.11
CA CYS A 64 -0.54 3.07 -11.87
C CYS A 64 0.07 3.79 -10.67
N ILE A 65 -0.35 3.35 -9.49
CA ILE A 65 0.19 3.77 -8.19
C ILE A 65 0.95 2.59 -7.60
N VAL A 66 2.24 2.77 -7.40
CA VAL A 66 3.19 1.71 -7.04
C VAL A 66 4.15 2.15 -5.93
N ASP A 67 4.79 1.18 -5.26
CA ASP A 67 5.80 1.37 -4.21
C ASP A 67 7.19 0.85 -4.61
N THR A 68 7.47 0.79 -5.90
CA THR A 68 8.71 0.27 -6.43
C THR A 68 9.45 1.31 -7.27
N TYR A 69 10.73 1.08 -7.52
CA TYR A 69 11.52 1.88 -8.42
C TYR A 69 11.04 1.72 -9.86
N CYS A 70 10.93 2.84 -10.56
CA CYS A 70 10.55 2.91 -11.97
C CYS A 70 11.66 3.61 -12.75
N PRO A 71 12.30 2.93 -13.71
CA PRO A 71 13.37 3.53 -14.53
C PRO A 71 12.89 4.78 -15.27
N PRO A 72 13.57 5.94 -15.10
CA PRO A 72 13.12 7.21 -15.71
C PRO A 72 13.28 7.24 -17.25
N GLU A 73 13.96 6.25 -17.82
CA GLU A 73 14.07 6.07 -19.27
C GLU A 73 12.73 5.59 -19.87
N GLU A 74 11.97 4.79 -19.11
CA GLU A 74 10.74 4.15 -19.57
C GLU A 74 9.49 4.83 -19.03
N TYR A 75 9.56 5.39 -17.83
CA TYR A 75 8.41 5.89 -17.06
C TYR A 75 8.53 7.37 -16.72
N GLU A 76 7.38 8.03 -16.69
CA GLU A 76 7.16 9.27 -15.95
C GLU A 76 6.72 8.87 -14.53
N CYS A 77 7.57 9.17 -13.55
CA CYS A 77 7.35 8.77 -12.15
C CYS A 77 7.22 10.02 -11.28
N HIS A 78 6.13 10.12 -10.56
CA HIS A 78 5.81 11.25 -9.68
C HIS A 78 5.53 10.77 -8.27
N GLU A 79 6.34 11.21 -7.34
CA GLU A 79 6.13 10.93 -5.92
C GLU A 79 4.81 11.55 -5.44
N LEU A 80 4.00 10.73 -4.76
CA LEU A 80 2.79 11.17 -4.08
C LEU A 80 3.07 11.48 -2.61
N PHE A 81 3.71 10.57 -1.91
CA PHE A 81 4.15 10.73 -0.51
C PHE A 81 5.15 9.64 -0.10
N GLU A 82 5.90 9.93 0.96
CA GLU A 82 6.71 8.94 1.67
C GLU A 82 5.85 8.24 2.74
N SER A 83 5.94 6.92 2.84
CA SER A 83 5.31 6.13 3.89
C SER A 83 6.32 5.27 4.62
N GLU A 84 6.02 4.93 5.86
CA GLU A 84 6.81 4.01 6.67
C GLU A 84 6.08 2.69 6.89
N THR A 85 6.84 1.60 7.03
CA THR A 85 6.34 0.35 7.58
C THR A 85 6.40 0.40 9.09
N ILE A 86 5.33 0.03 9.77
CA ILE A 86 5.23 -0.01 11.24
C ILE A 86 4.81 -1.39 11.72
N CYS A 87 5.14 -1.72 12.96
CA CYS A 87 4.63 -2.89 13.65
C CYS A 87 3.32 -2.54 14.37
N ILE A 88 2.27 -3.33 14.16
CA ILE A 88 0.94 -3.13 14.74
C ILE A 88 0.49 -4.31 15.58
N CYS A 89 -0.36 -4.03 16.58
CA CYS A 89 -0.99 -5.01 17.45
C CYS A 89 -2.37 -4.52 17.92
N ALA A 90 -3.11 -5.35 18.64
CA ALA A 90 -4.31 -4.90 19.34
C ALA A 90 -3.95 -3.93 20.48
N PRO A 91 -4.87 -3.02 20.88
CA PRO A 91 -4.64 -2.11 22.01
C PRO A 91 -4.42 -2.84 23.34
N THR A 92 -4.93 -4.06 23.48
CA THR A 92 -4.79 -4.93 24.66
C THR A 92 -3.51 -5.77 24.65
N HIS A 93 -2.72 -5.70 23.59
CA HIS A 93 -1.48 -6.46 23.49
C HIS A 93 -0.43 -5.96 24.49
N PRO A 94 0.37 -6.86 25.13
CA PRO A 94 1.36 -6.48 26.15
C PRO A 94 2.37 -5.41 25.69
N LEU A 95 2.67 -5.33 24.38
CA LEU A 95 3.60 -4.38 23.80
C LEU A 95 2.93 -3.14 23.17
N ALA A 96 1.61 -2.98 23.29
CA ALA A 96 0.88 -1.87 22.71
C ALA A 96 1.43 -0.52 23.20
N GLY A 97 1.81 0.37 22.28
CA GLY A 97 2.35 1.69 22.56
C GLY A 97 3.75 1.72 23.17
N LYS A 98 4.40 0.57 23.34
CA LYS A 98 5.75 0.48 23.91
C LYS A 98 6.83 0.58 22.85
N THR A 99 8.02 1.05 23.27
CA THR A 99 9.26 0.96 22.51
C THR A 99 10.05 -0.24 22.99
N VAL A 100 10.41 -1.14 22.10
CA VAL A 100 11.06 -2.42 22.40
C VAL A 100 12.19 -2.71 21.45
N ASP A 101 13.07 -3.64 21.79
CA ASP A 101 14.03 -4.19 20.85
C ASP A 101 13.34 -5.22 19.94
N PHE A 102 13.85 -5.38 18.71
CA PHE A 102 13.23 -6.27 17.73
C PHE A 102 13.03 -7.70 18.25
N LYS A 103 13.98 -8.23 19.03
CA LYS A 103 13.93 -9.58 19.62
C LYS A 103 12.79 -9.76 20.63
N GLU A 104 12.29 -8.69 21.21
CA GLU A 104 11.15 -8.75 22.15
C GLU A 104 9.83 -9.07 21.44
N LEU A 105 9.79 -9.01 20.12
CA LEU A 105 8.65 -9.44 19.31
C LEU A 105 8.60 -10.98 19.16
N ASN A 106 9.73 -11.67 19.29
CA ASN A 106 9.88 -13.09 19.02
C ASN A 106 8.93 -14.01 19.86
N PRO A 107 8.60 -13.69 21.13
CA PRO A 107 7.64 -14.48 21.90
C PRO A 107 6.20 -14.44 21.37
N TYR A 108 5.88 -13.55 20.44
CA TYR A 108 4.53 -13.35 19.93
C TYR A 108 4.32 -13.97 18.56
N ARG A 109 3.05 -14.10 18.15
CA ARG A 109 2.67 -14.61 16.83
C ARG A 109 2.78 -13.52 15.78
N LEU A 110 3.45 -13.82 14.68
CA LEU A 110 3.55 -12.95 13.51
C LEU A 110 2.42 -13.26 12.51
N ILE A 111 1.73 -12.24 12.00
CA ILE A 111 0.69 -12.35 10.97
C ILE A 111 1.20 -11.67 9.71
N PHE A 112 1.15 -12.36 8.57
CA PHE A 112 1.68 -11.82 7.30
C PHE A 112 0.94 -12.37 6.08
N ARG A 113 1.22 -11.76 4.93
CA ARG A 113 0.69 -12.17 3.63
C ARG A 113 1.38 -13.43 3.13
N GLU A 114 0.66 -14.19 2.32
CA GLU A 114 1.12 -15.42 1.68
C GLU A 114 2.48 -15.28 1.00
N GLU A 115 3.23 -16.38 0.99
CA GLU A 115 4.48 -16.50 0.27
C GLU A 115 4.28 -16.17 -1.22
N GLY A 116 5.20 -15.37 -1.78
CA GLY A 116 5.12 -14.88 -3.16
C GLY A 116 4.43 -13.52 -3.31
N SER A 117 3.74 -13.00 -2.28
CA SER A 117 3.28 -11.61 -2.29
C SER A 117 4.44 -10.63 -2.09
N LYS A 118 4.33 -9.42 -2.65
CA LYS A 118 5.31 -8.34 -2.42
C LYS A 118 5.42 -8.00 -0.93
N SER A 119 4.30 -7.98 -0.21
CA SER A 119 4.27 -7.75 1.24
C SER A 119 5.09 -8.77 2.02
N TYR A 120 5.04 -10.04 1.62
CA TYR A 120 5.88 -11.09 2.20
C TYR A 120 7.37 -10.86 1.92
N LEU A 121 7.72 -10.54 0.66
CA LEU A 121 9.10 -10.25 0.28
C LEU A 121 9.66 -9.04 1.03
N ASN A 122 8.87 -7.97 1.16
CA ASN A 122 9.23 -6.79 1.95
C ASN A 122 9.43 -7.14 3.42
N LEU A 123 8.51 -7.90 4.03
CA LEU A 123 8.66 -8.36 5.40
C LEU A 123 9.95 -9.14 5.61
N ARG A 124 10.24 -10.10 4.74
CA ARG A 124 11.51 -10.86 4.81
C ARG A 124 12.73 -9.96 4.71
N SER A 125 12.72 -9.00 3.78
CA SER A 125 13.81 -8.03 3.64
C SER A 125 14.00 -7.20 4.91
N ILE A 126 12.90 -6.73 5.51
CA ILE A 126 12.91 -6.02 6.79
C ILE A 126 13.53 -6.90 7.88
N LEU A 127 13.01 -8.11 8.08
CA LEU A 127 13.49 -9.03 9.12
C LEU A 127 14.99 -9.31 8.96
N HIS A 128 15.44 -9.61 7.75
CA HIS A 128 16.87 -9.85 7.48
C HIS A 128 17.72 -8.61 7.79
N GLY A 129 17.27 -7.40 7.49
CA GLY A 129 17.97 -6.16 7.82
C GLY A 129 18.21 -5.99 9.33
N TYR A 130 17.41 -6.63 10.17
CA TYR A 130 17.53 -6.63 11.63
C TYR A 130 18.04 -7.96 12.20
N ASN A 131 18.66 -8.81 11.38
CA ASN A 131 19.15 -10.15 11.75
C ASN A 131 18.04 -11.02 12.36
N GLN A 132 16.83 -10.93 11.81
CA GLN A 132 15.65 -11.71 12.20
C GLN A 132 15.14 -12.54 11.02
N ASP A 133 14.34 -13.54 11.33
CA ASP A 133 13.61 -14.37 10.38
C ASP A 133 12.20 -14.65 10.91
N ILE A 134 11.28 -15.04 10.04
CA ILE A 134 9.91 -15.43 10.40
C ILE A 134 9.92 -16.56 11.45
N HIS A 135 10.87 -17.48 11.35
CA HIS A 135 11.03 -18.61 12.28
C HIS A 135 11.57 -18.24 13.67
N ASN A 136 12.01 -16.99 13.87
CA ASN A 136 12.36 -16.50 15.20
C ASN A 136 11.12 -16.20 16.06
N PHE A 137 9.95 -16.02 15.45
CA PHE A 137 8.69 -15.79 16.16
C PHE A 137 8.13 -17.09 16.72
N ALA A 138 7.43 -17.01 17.88
CA ALA A 138 6.87 -18.19 18.55
C ALA A 138 5.92 -19.00 17.66
N SER A 139 5.21 -18.32 16.77
CA SER A 139 4.34 -18.92 15.75
C SER A 139 3.97 -17.87 14.70
N PHE A 140 3.30 -18.30 13.62
CA PHE A 140 2.81 -17.36 12.61
C PHE A 140 1.43 -17.76 12.06
N VAL A 141 0.77 -16.78 11.42
CA VAL A 141 -0.42 -16.98 10.59
C VAL A 141 -0.17 -16.33 9.23
N GLU A 142 -0.25 -17.14 8.19
CA GLU A 142 -0.17 -16.70 6.80
C GLU A 142 -1.58 -16.51 6.23
N VAL A 143 -1.84 -15.40 5.55
CA VAL A 143 -3.16 -15.04 5.02
C VAL A 143 -3.09 -14.42 3.63
N GLY A 144 -4.17 -14.56 2.85
CA GLY A 144 -4.25 -14.08 1.47
C GLY A 144 -4.66 -12.60 1.29
N THR A 145 -5.05 -11.87 2.35
CA THR A 145 -5.49 -10.46 2.22
C THR A 145 -5.04 -9.57 3.36
N ILE A 146 -4.82 -8.28 3.06
CA ILE A 146 -4.50 -7.25 4.06
C ILE A 146 -5.63 -7.09 5.07
N ASN A 147 -6.88 -7.13 4.62
CA ASN A 147 -8.04 -7.01 5.52
C ASN A 147 -8.11 -8.15 6.53
N THR A 148 -7.73 -9.37 6.15
CA THR A 148 -7.64 -10.50 7.10
C THR A 148 -6.56 -10.25 8.15
N ILE A 149 -5.39 -9.70 7.76
CA ILE A 149 -4.36 -9.28 8.73
C ILE A 149 -4.95 -8.30 9.74
N HIS A 150 -5.63 -7.25 9.26
CA HIS A 150 -6.21 -6.23 10.13
C HIS A 150 -7.19 -6.83 11.14
N ASN A 151 -8.09 -7.70 10.70
CA ASN A 151 -9.07 -8.33 11.57
C ASN A 151 -8.41 -9.22 12.64
N LEU A 152 -7.42 -10.03 12.25
CA LEU A 152 -6.67 -10.88 13.18
C LEU A 152 -5.89 -10.05 14.21
N VAL A 153 -5.30 -8.92 13.80
CA VAL A 153 -4.63 -8.00 14.73
C VAL A 153 -5.62 -7.39 15.71
N ILE A 154 -6.78 -6.91 15.24
CA ILE A 154 -7.84 -6.35 16.11
C ILE A 154 -8.31 -7.38 17.15
N GLU A 155 -8.47 -8.63 16.75
CA GLU A 155 -8.85 -9.75 17.63
C GLU A 155 -7.70 -10.23 18.53
N ASN A 156 -6.58 -9.52 18.56
CA ASN A 156 -5.40 -9.83 19.39
C ASN A 156 -4.81 -11.23 19.12
N VAL A 157 -4.89 -11.71 17.88
CA VAL A 157 -4.31 -13.00 17.48
C VAL A 157 -2.79 -12.92 17.40
N GLY A 158 -2.24 -11.73 17.08
CA GLY A 158 -0.80 -11.50 16.97
C GLY A 158 -0.47 -10.08 16.50
N LEU A 159 0.77 -9.88 16.07
CA LEU A 159 1.28 -8.62 15.53
C LEU A 159 1.58 -8.74 14.04
N SER A 160 1.69 -7.60 13.35
CA SER A 160 2.00 -7.55 11.91
C SER A 160 2.80 -6.30 11.55
N PHE A 161 3.49 -6.35 10.41
CA PHE A 161 4.16 -5.20 9.80
C PHE A 161 3.37 -4.74 8.58
N VAL A 162 2.98 -3.47 8.57
CA VAL A 162 2.14 -2.88 7.51
C VAL A 162 2.56 -1.44 7.22
N TYR A 163 2.20 -0.93 6.05
CA TYR A 163 2.33 0.50 5.78
C TYR A 163 1.42 1.31 6.70
N LYS A 164 1.98 2.32 7.33
CA LYS A 164 1.28 3.18 8.30
C LYS A 164 0.02 3.81 7.72
N PHE A 165 0.08 4.32 6.50
CA PHE A 165 -1.06 4.98 5.85
C PHE A 165 -2.29 4.07 5.72
N VAL A 166 -2.10 2.75 5.63
CA VAL A 166 -3.20 1.77 5.50
C VAL A 166 -3.98 1.61 6.81
N VAL A 167 -3.31 1.82 7.94
CA VAL A 167 -3.87 1.62 9.28
C VAL A 167 -4.07 2.90 10.07
N GLN A 168 -3.62 4.07 9.58
CA GLN A 168 -3.63 5.32 10.32
C GLN A 168 -5.01 5.61 10.96
N LYS A 169 -6.09 5.49 10.22
CA LYS A 169 -7.45 5.70 10.76
C LYS A 169 -7.82 4.70 11.86
N LYS A 170 -7.26 3.50 11.84
CA LYS A 170 -7.50 2.48 12.88
C LYS A 170 -6.69 2.79 14.13
N LEU A 171 -5.47 3.33 13.98
CA LEU A 171 -4.64 3.85 15.07
C LEU A 171 -5.33 5.05 15.73
N ASP A 172 -5.78 6.04 14.95
CA ASP A 172 -6.46 7.24 15.44
C ASP A 172 -7.74 6.91 16.24
N ARG A 173 -8.43 5.85 15.84
CA ARG A 173 -9.64 5.36 16.53
C ARG A 173 -9.34 4.48 17.73
N GLY A 174 -8.07 4.16 17.99
CA GLY A 174 -7.66 3.29 19.09
C GLY A 174 -8.10 1.83 18.95
N VAL A 175 -8.46 1.37 17.74
CA VAL A 175 -8.80 -0.04 17.47
C VAL A 175 -7.58 -0.90 17.15
N MET A 176 -6.45 -0.24 16.87
CA MET A 176 -5.12 -0.83 16.78
C MET A 176 -4.13 0.04 17.55
N SER A 177 -2.99 -0.53 17.89
CA SER A 177 -1.86 0.17 18.50
C SER A 177 -0.58 -0.12 17.75
N GLN A 178 0.34 0.84 17.73
CA GLN A 178 1.68 0.66 17.21
C GLN A 178 2.58 0.10 18.30
N ILE A 179 3.50 -0.79 17.91
CA ILE A 179 4.68 -1.15 18.68
C ILE A 179 5.85 -0.39 18.06
N PHE A 180 6.53 0.42 18.85
CA PHE A 180 7.73 1.12 18.42
C PHE A 180 8.94 0.21 18.61
N ILE A 181 9.81 0.16 17.62
CA ILE A 181 10.99 -0.71 17.65
C ILE A 181 12.23 0.18 17.60
N ASN A 182 13.18 -0.05 18.52
CA ASN A 182 14.44 0.69 18.59
C ASN A 182 15.17 0.60 17.23
N ASP A 183 15.65 1.75 16.76
CA ASP A 183 16.39 1.89 15.49
C ASP A 183 15.67 1.37 14.23
N PHE A 184 14.38 1.06 14.33
CA PHE A 184 13.59 0.61 13.18
C PHE A 184 13.21 1.77 12.27
N LYS A 185 13.69 1.71 11.04
CA LYS A 185 13.37 2.66 9.98
C LYS A 185 13.19 1.90 8.67
N ASN A 186 11.99 1.89 8.16
CA ASN A 186 11.70 1.34 6.85
C ASN A 186 10.71 2.25 6.13
N LYS A 187 11.23 3.04 5.21
CA LYS A 187 10.49 4.03 4.44
C LYS A 187 10.42 3.63 2.99
N THR A 188 9.33 3.98 2.34
CA THR A 188 9.11 3.78 0.92
C THR A 188 8.37 4.97 0.33
N PHE A 189 8.56 5.21 -0.97
CA PHE A 189 7.81 6.22 -1.70
C PHE A 189 6.66 5.58 -2.45
N ILE A 190 5.48 6.16 -2.30
CA ILE A 190 4.32 5.82 -3.12
C ILE A 190 4.32 6.76 -4.31
N ASN A 191 4.37 6.18 -5.49
CA ASN A 191 4.55 6.90 -6.74
C ASN A 191 3.34 6.71 -7.66
N TYR A 192 2.98 7.77 -8.39
CA TYR A 192 2.08 7.71 -9.53
C TYR A 192 2.91 7.67 -10.81
N VAL A 193 2.64 6.69 -11.65
CA VAL A 193 3.52 6.32 -12.77
C VAL A 193 2.72 6.10 -14.04
N TRP A 194 3.24 6.56 -15.18
CA TRP A 194 2.77 6.22 -16.52
C TRP A 194 3.92 6.08 -17.50
N MET A 195 3.65 5.50 -18.69
CA MET A 195 4.67 5.32 -19.73
C MET A 195 5.15 6.67 -20.24
N LYS A 196 6.46 6.83 -20.41
CA LYS A 196 7.06 8.01 -21.07
C LYS A 196 6.48 8.15 -22.47
N ASN A 197 6.20 9.39 -22.89
CA ASN A 197 5.56 9.70 -24.18
C ASN A 197 4.15 9.10 -24.38
N SER A 198 3.44 8.80 -23.30
CA SER A 198 2.06 8.31 -23.35
C SER A 198 1.13 9.32 -24.02
N PHE A 199 0.24 8.84 -24.90
CA PHE A 199 -0.86 9.65 -25.46
C PHE A 199 -1.84 10.16 -24.39
N PHE A 200 -1.82 9.56 -23.21
CA PHE A 200 -2.66 9.90 -22.06
C PHE A 200 -1.95 10.82 -21.06
N ALA A 201 -0.79 11.39 -21.40
CA ALA A 201 0.03 12.16 -20.46
C ALA A 201 -0.72 13.34 -19.82
N GLU A 202 -1.54 14.08 -20.60
CA GLU A 202 -2.33 15.21 -20.09
C GLU A 202 -3.37 14.72 -19.06
N LYS A 203 -4.13 13.70 -19.40
CA LYS A 203 -5.12 13.06 -18.52
C LYS A 203 -4.48 12.51 -17.24
N ASN A 204 -3.28 11.93 -17.36
CA ASN A 204 -2.53 11.42 -16.21
C ASN A 204 -2.05 12.56 -15.31
N ARG A 205 -1.65 13.71 -15.85
CA ARG A 205 -1.30 14.90 -15.05
C ARG A 205 -2.52 15.45 -14.31
N GLU A 206 -3.67 15.56 -14.97
CA GLU A 206 -4.92 15.98 -14.31
C GLU A 206 -5.29 15.09 -13.12
N PHE A 207 -5.16 13.78 -13.28
CA PHE A 207 -5.41 12.83 -12.18
C PHE A 207 -4.35 12.95 -11.08
N LEU A 208 -3.08 13.11 -11.43
CA LEU A 208 -1.99 13.35 -10.49
C LEU A 208 -2.26 14.60 -9.62
N ASP A 209 -2.70 15.69 -10.24
CA ASP A 209 -3.01 16.94 -9.54
C ASP A 209 -4.14 16.74 -8.52
N ILE A 210 -5.17 15.97 -8.89
CA ILE A 210 -6.26 15.61 -7.97
C ILE A 210 -5.74 14.75 -6.80
N CYS A 211 -4.88 13.76 -7.09
CA CYS A 211 -4.26 12.95 -6.05
C CYS A 211 -3.44 13.81 -5.09
N LYS A 212 -2.55 14.64 -5.60
CA LYS A 212 -1.68 15.52 -4.80
C LYS A 212 -2.49 16.50 -3.96
N HIS A 213 -3.50 17.13 -4.56
CA HIS A 213 -4.37 18.05 -3.85
C HIS A 213 -5.15 17.36 -2.72
N TYR A 214 -5.65 16.15 -2.97
CA TYR A 214 -6.33 15.38 -1.92
C TYR A 214 -5.37 15.00 -0.80
N LEU A 215 -4.20 14.43 -1.13
CA LEU A 215 -3.22 14.00 -0.14
C LEU A 215 -2.71 15.17 0.70
N SER A 216 -2.41 16.32 0.09
CA SER A 216 -2.02 17.53 0.84
C SER A 216 -3.15 18.07 1.73
N SER A 217 -4.42 17.86 1.37
CA SER A 217 -5.57 18.26 2.22
C SER A 217 -5.72 17.40 3.49
N LEU A 218 -5.02 16.26 3.54
CA LEU A 218 -5.00 15.40 4.73
C LEU A 218 -4.05 15.96 5.83
N GLY A 219 -3.34 17.05 5.54
CA GLY A 219 -2.35 17.67 6.41
C GLY A 219 -1.07 16.83 6.50
N ASP A 220 -0.18 17.19 7.42
CA ASP A 220 0.92 16.33 7.84
C ASP A 220 0.36 15.09 8.55
N LEU A 221 -0.48 14.34 7.85
CA LEU A 221 -0.62 12.94 8.16
C LEU A 221 0.81 12.42 8.14
N ASN A 222 1.32 12.03 9.28
CA ASN A 222 2.47 11.15 9.36
C ASN A 222 2.08 9.88 8.57
N LEU A 223 2.08 10.05 7.20
CA LEU A 223 1.73 9.03 6.22
C LEU A 223 2.80 7.93 6.22
#